data_943d0c80e58ae1f70ec4086959fc6b20
#
_entry.id   943d0c80e58ae1f70ec4086959fc6b20
#
_cell.length_a   1.000
_cell.length_b   1.000
_cell.length_c   1.000
_cell.angle_alpha   90.00
_cell.angle_beta   90.00
_cell.angle_gamma   90.00
#
_symmetry.space_group_name_H-M   'P 1'
#
loop_
_entity.id
_entity.type
_entity.pdbx_description
1 polymer ?
#
loop_
_entity_poly.entity_id
_entity_poly.type
_entity_poly.pdbx_seq_one_letter_code
_entity_poly.pdbx_strand_id
1 'polypeptide(L)'
;MNRNGMRYMWKFFLLLMLVVTSCSEKQIDGNVINVAEAMSRLSEGQSVQNLFSSISYIPLETNEQAIIGKYPECIIMDSAILVSSVHQNLKLFDRTNGKYIRDIGHVGTDPEGYAKDSWGKVSFWADTVRRTVYL
;
A
#
# COMPACT_ATOMS: atom_id res chain seq x y z
N MET A 1 -49.65 -36.14 -34.26
CA MET A 1 -48.76 -35.36 -33.36
C MET A 1 -47.51 -36.21 -33.18
N ASN A 2 -46.36 -35.76 -33.72
CA ASN A 2 -45.17 -36.61 -33.92
C ASN A 2 -44.36 -36.71 -32.58
N ARG A 3 -44.45 -37.86 -31.93
CA ARG A 3 -43.80 -38.17 -30.64
C ARG A 3 -42.27 -37.98 -30.65
N ASN A 4 -41.65 -38.03 -31.81
CA ASN A 4 -40.21 -37.87 -31.97
C ASN A 4 -39.78 -36.39 -31.92
N GLY A 5 -40.57 -35.47 -32.45
CA GLY A 5 -40.28 -34.04 -32.38
C GLY A 5 -40.28 -33.48 -30.95
N MET A 6 -41.15 -33.99 -30.07
CA MET A 6 -41.26 -33.57 -28.68
C MET A 6 -40.05 -34.01 -27.85
N ARG A 7 -39.46 -35.18 -28.19
CA ARG A 7 -38.24 -35.70 -27.51
C ARG A 7 -37.00 -34.91 -27.89
N TYR A 8 -36.90 -34.37 -29.09
CA TYR A 8 -35.79 -33.50 -29.53
C TYR A 8 -35.94 -32.11 -28.95
N MET A 9 -37.13 -31.57 -28.87
CA MET A 9 -37.40 -30.27 -28.22
C MET A 9 -37.06 -30.31 -26.74
N TRP A 10 -37.39 -31.36 -26.02
CA TRP A 10 -37.05 -31.56 -24.62
C TRP A 10 -35.53 -31.62 -24.39
N LYS A 11 -34.79 -32.33 -25.25
CA LYS A 11 -33.33 -32.42 -25.18
C LYS A 11 -32.68 -31.08 -25.49
N PHE A 12 -33.22 -30.30 -26.43
CA PHE A 12 -32.71 -28.97 -26.76
C PHE A 12 -32.96 -27.98 -25.62
N PHE A 13 -34.08 -28.08 -24.95
CA PHE A 13 -34.41 -27.25 -23.78
C PHE A 13 -33.52 -27.59 -22.58
N LEU A 14 -33.21 -28.86 -22.38
CA LEU A 14 -32.29 -29.33 -21.33
C LEU A 14 -30.83 -28.88 -21.60
N LEU A 15 -30.42 -28.89 -22.86
CA LEU A 15 -29.10 -28.40 -23.27
C LEU A 15 -28.97 -26.86 -23.10
N LEU A 16 -30.05 -26.14 -23.42
CA LEU A 16 -30.10 -24.68 -23.26
C LEU A 16 -30.07 -24.28 -21.78
N MET A 17 -30.68 -25.03 -20.88
CA MET A 17 -30.65 -24.78 -19.43
C MET A 17 -29.27 -24.99 -18.83
N LEU A 18 -28.43 -25.87 -19.41
CA LEU A 18 -27.05 -26.09 -18.92
C LEU A 18 -26.09 -24.94 -19.26
N VAL A 19 -26.40 -24.14 -20.27
CA VAL A 19 -25.52 -23.02 -20.70
C VAL A 19 -25.70 -21.80 -19.84
N VAL A 20 -26.84 -21.59 -19.17
CA VAL A 20 -27.11 -20.41 -18.35
C VAL A 20 -26.61 -20.52 -16.92
N THR A 21 -26.09 -21.66 -16.48
CA THR A 21 -25.59 -21.83 -15.10
C THR A 21 -24.08 -21.59 -14.94
N SER A 22 -23.38 -21.16 -16.01
CA SER A 22 -21.92 -20.93 -15.99
C SER A 22 -21.52 -19.48 -15.75
N CYS A 23 -22.30 -18.74 -14.96
CA CYS A 23 -21.79 -17.49 -14.40
C CYS A 23 -21.22 -17.80 -13.01
N SER A 24 -19.99 -18.27 -12.98
CA SER A 24 -19.20 -18.33 -11.74
C SER A 24 -18.74 -16.93 -11.44
N GLU A 25 -19.34 -16.31 -10.45
CA GLU A 25 -18.80 -15.11 -9.82
C GLU A 25 -17.39 -15.45 -9.30
N LYS A 26 -16.37 -14.83 -9.91
CA LYS A 26 -14.99 -15.01 -9.51
C LYS A 26 -14.88 -14.45 -8.10
N GLN A 27 -14.81 -15.31 -7.10
CA GLN A 27 -14.50 -14.90 -5.74
C GLN A 27 -13.13 -14.21 -5.77
N ILE A 28 -13.16 -12.90 -5.55
CA ILE A 28 -11.94 -12.10 -5.47
C ILE A 28 -11.29 -12.49 -4.15
N ASP A 29 -10.10 -13.08 -4.25
CA ASP A 29 -9.29 -13.49 -3.10
C ASP A 29 -9.11 -12.31 -2.14
N GLY A 30 -9.23 -12.53 -0.83
CA GLY A 30 -9.44 -11.50 0.21
C GLY A 30 -8.37 -10.41 0.35
N ASN A 31 -7.41 -10.32 -0.57
CA ASN A 31 -6.39 -9.27 -0.62
C ASN A 31 -6.67 -8.17 -1.67
N VAL A 32 -7.77 -8.24 -2.39
CA VAL A 32 -8.13 -7.21 -3.39
C VAL A 32 -9.16 -6.27 -2.80
N ILE A 33 -8.80 -5.00 -2.64
CA ILE A 33 -9.73 -3.96 -2.19
C ILE A 33 -10.69 -3.65 -3.33
N ASN A 34 -11.97 -3.98 -3.16
CA ASN A 34 -13.02 -3.58 -4.10
C ASN A 34 -13.33 -2.09 -3.90
N VAL A 35 -12.69 -1.24 -4.70
CA VAL A 35 -12.83 0.22 -4.60
C VAL A 35 -14.27 0.67 -4.85
N ALA A 36 -15.00 0.03 -5.77
CA ALA A 36 -16.39 0.39 -6.06
C ALA A 36 -17.31 0.13 -4.85
N GLU A 37 -17.13 -1.01 -4.19
CA GLU A 37 -17.87 -1.34 -2.97
C GLU A 37 -17.45 -0.43 -1.79
N ALA A 38 -16.17 -0.14 -1.65
CA ALA A 38 -15.69 0.80 -0.64
C ALA A 38 -16.26 2.21 -0.85
N MET A 39 -16.33 2.70 -2.09
CA MET A 39 -16.91 3.99 -2.43
C MET A 39 -18.41 4.05 -2.18
N SER A 40 -19.16 2.99 -2.44
CA SER A 40 -20.61 2.94 -2.15
C SER A 40 -20.90 3.01 -0.65
N ARG A 41 -20.01 2.48 0.18
CA ARG A 41 -20.11 2.53 1.65
C ARG A 41 -19.69 3.89 2.24
N LEU A 42 -18.89 4.68 1.53
CA LEU A 42 -18.48 6.03 1.96
C LEU A 42 -19.67 7.00 2.06
N SER A 43 -20.77 6.74 1.35
CA SER A 43 -21.99 7.56 1.44
C SER A 43 -22.71 7.44 2.79
N GLU A 44 -22.39 6.45 3.61
CA GLU A 44 -22.99 6.24 4.92
C GLU A 44 -22.27 6.93 6.09
N GLY A 45 -21.30 7.81 5.78
CA GLY A 45 -20.64 8.64 6.81
C GLY A 45 -19.95 7.83 7.89
N GLN A 46 -19.14 6.83 7.50
CA GLN A 46 -18.34 6.10 8.47
C GLN A 46 -17.36 7.05 9.17
N SER A 47 -17.54 7.22 10.47
CA SER A 47 -16.59 7.98 11.27
C SER A 47 -15.22 7.30 11.23
N VAL A 48 -14.16 8.10 11.07
CA VAL A 48 -12.76 7.65 11.14
C VAL A 48 -12.51 6.83 12.43
N GLN A 49 -13.25 7.13 13.49
CA GLN A 49 -13.20 6.41 14.77
C GLN A 49 -13.56 4.91 14.66
N ASN A 50 -14.35 4.53 13.66
CA ASN A 50 -14.71 3.12 13.43
C ASN A 50 -13.61 2.33 12.69
N LEU A 51 -12.65 3.04 12.08
CA LEU A 51 -11.55 2.44 11.33
C LEU A 51 -10.30 2.23 12.19
N PHE A 52 -10.15 2.99 13.26
CA PHE A 52 -8.95 2.98 14.10
C PHE A 52 -9.31 2.81 15.57
N SER A 53 -8.66 1.89 16.25
CA SER A 53 -8.80 1.71 17.70
C SER A 53 -8.11 2.80 18.51
N SER A 54 -7.05 3.39 17.94
CA SER A 54 -6.29 4.49 18.56
C SER A 54 -5.52 5.28 17.50
N ILE A 55 -5.23 6.54 17.80
CA ILE A 55 -4.35 7.41 17.03
C ILE A 55 -3.27 7.89 17.99
N SER A 56 -2.01 7.74 17.58
CA SER A 56 -0.88 8.28 18.32
C SER A 56 -0.07 9.23 17.44
N TYR A 57 0.54 10.23 18.05
CA TYR A 57 1.39 11.20 17.38
C TYR A 57 2.82 11.04 17.90
N ILE A 58 3.78 10.97 16.99
CA ILE A 58 5.20 10.96 17.31
C ILE A 58 5.79 12.24 16.72
N PRO A 59 6.05 13.27 17.53
CA PRO A 59 6.71 14.48 17.04
C PRO A 59 8.16 14.14 16.70
N LEU A 60 8.56 14.40 15.46
CA LEU A 60 9.96 14.21 15.05
C LEU A 60 10.79 15.40 15.50
N GLU A 61 11.99 15.11 16.00
CA GLU A 61 12.96 16.13 16.39
C GLU A 61 13.29 17.04 15.22
N THR A 62 13.35 18.36 15.50
CA THR A 62 13.67 19.38 14.52
C THR A 62 14.85 20.21 15.02
N ASN A 63 16.02 19.99 14.44
CA ASN A 63 17.24 20.74 14.68
C ASN A 63 18.01 20.86 13.36
N GLU A 64 19.17 21.50 13.33
CA GLU A 64 19.96 21.72 12.12
C GLU A 64 20.28 20.41 11.36
N GLN A 65 20.48 19.29 12.07
CA GLN A 65 20.79 17.99 11.50
C GLN A 65 19.53 17.21 11.10
N ALA A 66 18.41 17.46 11.78
CA ALA A 66 17.16 16.73 11.64
C ALA A 66 16.11 17.45 10.75
N ILE A 67 16.53 18.47 9.98
CA ILE A 67 15.63 19.19 9.07
C ILE A 67 15.06 18.23 8.03
N ILE A 68 13.74 18.21 7.95
CA ILE A 68 12.99 17.50 6.92
C ILE A 68 12.63 18.50 5.81
N GLY A 69 13.00 18.17 4.58
CA GLY A 69 12.73 19.00 3.41
C GLY A 69 11.29 18.87 2.90
N LYS A 70 11.05 19.39 1.71
CA LYS A 70 9.73 19.30 1.05
C LYS A 70 9.40 17.86 0.65
N TYR A 71 8.10 17.57 0.56
CA TYR A 71 7.55 16.29 0.10
C TYR A 71 8.15 15.07 0.82
N PRO A 72 8.03 15.00 2.15
CA PRO A 72 8.58 13.88 2.90
C PRO A 72 7.84 12.58 2.60
N GLU A 73 8.59 11.49 2.51
CA GLU A 73 8.10 10.12 2.50
C GLU A 73 8.66 9.40 3.71
N CYS A 74 7.79 8.62 4.37
CA CYS A 74 8.16 7.93 5.59
C CYS A 74 7.92 6.43 5.44
N ILE A 75 8.86 5.63 5.95
CA ILE A 75 8.65 4.21 6.24
C ILE A 75 8.77 4.00 7.74
N ILE A 76 7.73 3.44 8.32
CA ILE A 76 7.69 3.13 9.76
C ILE A 76 8.12 1.67 9.95
N MET A 77 9.19 1.48 10.70
CA MET A 77 9.70 0.17 11.12
C MET A 77 9.36 -0.07 12.61
N ASP A 78 9.67 -1.26 13.13
CA ASP A 78 9.35 -1.61 14.52
C ASP A 78 9.95 -0.64 15.55
N SER A 79 11.18 -0.20 15.34
CA SER A 79 11.92 0.66 16.29
C SER A 79 12.34 2.01 15.72
N ALA A 80 12.11 2.25 14.42
CA ALA A 80 12.63 3.41 13.74
C ALA A 80 11.66 3.98 12.70
N ILE A 81 11.83 5.23 12.36
CA ILE A 81 11.16 5.93 11.27
C ILE A 81 12.22 6.41 10.29
N LEU A 82 12.11 5.98 9.04
CA LEU A 82 12.93 6.49 7.94
C LEU A 82 12.18 7.61 7.24
N VAL A 83 12.87 8.72 6.99
CA VAL A 83 12.29 9.87 6.29
C VAL A 83 13.20 10.31 5.15
N SER A 84 12.68 10.24 3.92
CA SER A 84 13.28 10.84 2.74
C SER A 84 12.57 12.15 2.42
N SER A 85 13.29 13.15 2.01
CA SER A 85 12.72 14.42 1.55
C SER A 85 13.62 15.10 0.53
N VAL A 86 13.05 16.06 -0.21
CA VAL A 86 13.77 16.74 -1.30
C VAL A 86 14.97 17.52 -0.74
N HIS A 87 16.13 17.34 -1.37
CA HIS A 87 17.41 17.95 -1.06
C HIS A 87 18.01 17.59 0.32
N GLN A 88 17.47 16.58 0.99
CA GLN A 88 18.00 16.06 2.25
C GLN A 88 18.56 14.65 2.07
N ASN A 89 19.41 14.22 2.99
CA ASN A 89 19.79 12.82 3.13
C ASN A 89 18.63 12.03 3.72
N LEU A 90 18.66 10.70 3.55
CA LEU A 90 17.72 9.79 4.20
C LEU A 90 17.98 9.82 5.71
N LYS A 91 16.97 10.18 6.50
CA LYS A 91 17.08 10.38 7.95
C LYS A 91 16.45 9.24 8.73
N LEU A 92 17.10 8.85 9.81
CA LEU A 92 16.62 7.83 10.74
C LEU A 92 16.23 8.48 12.05
N PHE A 93 15.01 8.20 12.51
CA PHE A 93 14.48 8.66 13.79
C PHE A 93 14.07 7.46 14.65
N ASP A 94 14.15 7.62 15.97
CA ASP A 94 13.61 6.65 16.93
C ASP A 94 12.08 6.71 16.93
N ARG A 95 11.43 5.56 16.73
CA ARG A 95 9.96 5.49 16.67
C ARG A 95 9.30 5.78 18.01
N THR A 96 9.98 5.57 19.13
CA THR A 96 9.38 5.67 20.46
C THR A 96 9.21 7.12 20.89
N ASN A 97 10.19 7.96 20.53
CA ASN A 97 10.28 9.34 21.02
C ASN A 97 10.50 10.40 19.92
N GLY A 98 10.64 9.97 18.66
CA GLY A 98 10.85 10.84 17.51
C GLY A 98 12.23 11.51 17.45
N LYS A 99 13.18 11.10 18.27
CA LYS A 99 14.53 11.69 18.26
C LYS A 99 15.30 11.30 17.00
N TYR A 100 16.02 12.23 16.46
CA TYR A 100 16.95 12.01 15.35
C TYR A 100 18.10 11.11 15.82
N ILE A 101 18.38 10.07 15.03
CA ILE A 101 19.49 9.15 15.32
C ILE A 101 20.68 9.50 14.43
N ARG A 102 20.47 9.49 13.10
CA ARG A 102 21.54 9.77 12.12
C ARG A 102 20.96 9.85 10.70
N ASP A 103 21.79 10.31 9.77
CA ASP A 103 21.56 10.07 8.33
C ASP A 103 21.96 8.64 7.96
N ILE A 104 21.25 8.08 6.98
CA ILE A 104 21.60 6.79 6.35
C ILE A 104 22.32 7.10 5.04
N GLY A 105 23.62 6.85 5.01
CA GLY A 105 24.45 7.19 3.86
C GLY A 105 24.48 8.70 3.58
N HIS A 106 24.93 9.06 2.41
CA HIS A 106 24.93 10.45 1.93
C HIS A 106 24.83 10.48 0.39
N VAL A 107 24.53 11.63 -0.15
CA VAL A 107 24.54 11.80 -1.60
C VAL A 107 25.98 11.90 -2.09
N GLY A 108 26.39 10.96 -2.94
CA GLY A 108 27.75 10.90 -3.44
C GLY A 108 27.95 9.77 -4.44
N THR A 109 29.17 9.68 -4.99
CA THR A 109 29.61 8.62 -5.92
C THR A 109 30.56 7.62 -5.27
N ASP A 110 30.85 7.79 -3.98
CA ASP A 110 31.65 6.86 -3.20
C ASP A 110 30.86 5.62 -2.79
N PRO A 111 31.49 4.58 -2.24
CA PRO A 111 30.82 3.30 -1.93
C PRO A 111 29.66 3.39 -0.91
N GLU A 112 29.62 4.46 -0.09
CA GLU A 112 28.54 4.70 0.88
C GLU A 112 27.53 5.74 0.38
N GLY A 113 27.81 6.32 -0.80
CA GLY A 113 26.99 7.32 -1.44
C GLY A 113 25.83 6.72 -2.22
N TYR A 114 24.77 7.49 -2.37
CA TYR A 114 23.63 7.18 -3.23
C TYR A 114 23.27 8.36 -4.12
N ALA A 115 22.60 8.05 -5.24
CA ALA A 115 22.12 9.06 -6.17
C ALA A 115 20.76 9.63 -5.70
N LYS A 116 20.51 10.89 -6.06
CA LYS A 116 19.15 11.47 -6.00
C LYS A 116 18.47 11.31 -7.36
N ASP A 117 17.16 11.22 -7.32
CA ASP A 117 16.34 11.31 -8.53
C ASP A 117 16.35 12.73 -9.13
N SER A 118 15.66 12.91 -10.25
CA SER A 118 15.52 14.22 -10.92
C SER A 118 14.86 15.30 -10.07
N TRP A 119 14.18 14.95 -8.99
CA TRP A 119 13.54 15.83 -8.03
C TRP A 119 14.43 16.16 -6.84
N GLY A 120 15.64 15.59 -6.79
CA GLY A 120 16.57 15.75 -5.67
C GLY A 120 16.18 14.95 -4.43
N LYS A 121 15.43 13.86 -4.61
CA LYS A 121 14.97 12.97 -3.55
C LYS A 121 15.68 11.63 -3.63
N VAL A 122 15.88 11.00 -2.49
CA VAL A 122 16.42 9.65 -2.40
C VAL A 122 15.30 8.65 -2.50
N SER A 123 15.37 7.78 -3.51
CA SER A 123 14.49 6.63 -3.61
C SER A 123 15.01 5.53 -2.70
N PHE A 124 14.15 4.99 -1.86
CA PHE A 124 14.53 3.95 -0.92
C PHE A 124 13.40 2.95 -0.70
N TRP A 125 13.79 1.76 -0.29
CA TRP A 125 12.88 0.72 0.14
C TRP A 125 13.43 0.06 1.40
N ALA A 126 12.56 -0.33 2.33
CA ALA A 126 12.97 -0.97 3.57
C ALA A 126 12.28 -2.33 3.75
N ASP A 127 13.09 -3.36 3.98
CA ASP A 127 12.60 -4.64 4.49
C ASP A 127 12.48 -4.53 6.02
N THR A 128 11.24 -4.39 6.48
CA THR A 128 10.95 -4.21 7.91
C THR A 128 11.26 -5.45 8.73
N VAL A 129 11.22 -6.64 8.12
CA VAL A 129 11.51 -7.91 8.78
C VAL A 129 13.01 -8.10 8.97
N ARG A 130 13.79 -7.85 7.91
CA ARG A 130 15.25 -7.96 7.95
C ARG A 130 15.95 -6.72 8.47
N ARG A 131 15.21 -5.64 8.72
CA ARG A 131 15.75 -4.32 9.13
C ARG A 131 16.81 -3.79 8.17
N THR A 132 16.62 -4.03 6.89
CA THR A 132 17.56 -3.62 5.83
C THR A 132 16.94 -2.52 4.99
N VAL A 133 17.73 -1.50 4.69
CA VAL A 133 17.35 -0.40 3.80
C VAL A 133 18.13 -0.55 2.50
N TYR A 134 17.41 -0.45 1.40
CA TYR A 134 17.96 -0.46 0.04
C TYR A 134 17.83 0.94 -0.54
N LEU A 135 18.90 1.43 -1.13
CA LEU A 135 19.06 2.76 -1.72
C LEU A 135 19.38 2.66 -3.20
#